data_4e481ee4d66ca11058fd51c8df7b8486
#
_entry.id   4e481ee4d66ca11058fd51c8df7b8486
#
_cell.length_a   1.000
_cell.length_b   1.000
_cell.length_c   1.000
_cell.angle_alpha   90.00
_cell.angle_beta   90.00
_cell.angle_gamma   90.00
#
_symmetry.space_group_name_H-M   'P 1'
#
loop_
_entity.id
_entity.type
_entity.pdbx_description
1 polymer ?
#
loop_
_entity_poly.entity_id
_entity_poly.type
_entity_poly.pdbx_seq_one_letter_code
_entity_poly.pdbx_strand_id
1 'polypeptide(L)'
;MDNFWDFKVWGMFNLVAVILISLVIANVLKKKIKFIAKSLIPTSVLAGILLLIISIVYNEITGDVFFNLKFFGGKGSSTLEIITYHMLAIGFIASTLKSEGGKPTKERSAEILNTGITTVSTYLIQAFVGMVVTIIASLFLTKLLSASGVLVALGFGQGPGQALNYGNVYETEFGFVGGRSFGLTIAALGFLAASIGGVIHLHIVKKRHPEMFVKNGDQNQKECLMVDKNDEGGLGKLAIQLALIFITYLATYGIMVLLGTLIPGVKAVVYGFNFLFGVLLSLVVKLIVNFLKKKKVVKSEVTDNYLLSHISNAAFDLMVVASIAAIRLDILQDYWGVVVILAVVAMIVTYFYNYFVAKKLFPGYKHEQFLAMYGMLTGTASTGIILLREVDPELKGKASANLVYQNLPAMVLGFPMMFLVPYAPKNPYLVLGILAAGFVILNIVLFRSLIFKRKKPAPQNQSQTPDDPAAKAETTK
;
A
#
# COMPACT_ATOMS: atom_id res chain seq x y z
N MET A 1 18.67 -30.41 -23.18
CA MET A 1 18.32 -30.33 -21.75
C MET A 1 19.36 -29.45 -21.08
N ASP A 2 18.96 -28.48 -20.29
CA ASP A 2 19.90 -27.69 -19.48
C ASP A 2 20.47 -28.60 -18.40
N ASN A 3 21.78 -28.58 -18.20
CA ASN A 3 22.42 -29.37 -17.15
C ASN A 3 22.21 -28.70 -15.78
N PHE A 4 22.11 -29.49 -14.71
CA PHE A 4 21.90 -28.96 -13.36
C PHE A 4 23.03 -28.07 -12.83
N TRP A 5 24.21 -28.07 -13.45
CA TRP A 5 25.30 -27.15 -13.13
C TRP A 5 25.27 -25.84 -13.92
N ASP A 6 24.29 -25.66 -14.82
CA ASP A 6 24.17 -24.44 -15.61
C ASP A 6 23.58 -23.30 -14.77
N PHE A 7 24.18 -22.13 -14.85
CA PHE A 7 23.63 -20.92 -14.19
C PHE A 7 22.21 -20.56 -14.62
N LYS A 8 21.76 -21.01 -15.78
CA LYS A 8 20.36 -20.82 -16.21
C LYS A 8 19.39 -21.55 -15.28
N VAL A 9 19.78 -22.73 -14.75
CA VAL A 9 18.95 -23.49 -13.81
C VAL A 9 18.94 -22.81 -12.42
N TRP A 10 20.08 -22.31 -11.98
CA TRP A 10 20.25 -21.73 -10.64
C TRP A 10 19.91 -20.26 -10.55
N GLY A 11 19.86 -19.52 -11.66
CA GLY A 11 19.79 -18.06 -11.67
C GLY A 11 18.64 -17.48 -10.86
N MET A 12 17.43 -18.02 -11.02
CA MET A 12 16.26 -17.58 -10.25
C MET A 12 16.39 -17.93 -8.76
N PHE A 13 16.89 -19.13 -8.44
CA PHE A 13 17.13 -19.55 -7.06
C PHE A 13 18.15 -18.64 -6.37
N ASN A 14 19.28 -18.37 -7.04
CA ASN A 14 20.33 -17.49 -6.53
C ASN A 14 19.78 -16.07 -6.28
N LEU A 15 18.93 -15.57 -7.17
CA LEU A 15 18.32 -14.26 -7.03
C LEU A 15 17.40 -14.20 -5.81
N VAL A 16 16.52 -15.19 -5.64
CA VAL A 16 15.64 -15.29 -4.46
C VAL A 16 16.46 -15.42 -3.17
N ALA A 17 17.52 -16.23 -3.19
CA ALA A 17 18.42 -16.37 -2.05
C ALA A 17 19.07 -15.04 -1.66
N VAL A 18 19.57 -14.26 -2.63
CA VAL A 18 20.17 -12.92 -2.39
C VAL A 18 19.16 -11.94 -1.84
N ILE A 19 17.90 -11.94 -2.33
CA ILE A 19 16.80 -11.11 -1.78
C ILE A 19 16.57 -11.49 -0.30
N LEU A 20 16.45 -12.77 0.03
CA LEU A 20 16.21 -13.22 1.41
C LEU A 20 17.40 -12.93 2.33
N ILE A 21 18.64 -13.12 1.87
CA ILE A 21 19.84 -12.76 2.61
C ILE A 21 19.88 -11.24 2.88
N SER A 22 19.52 -10.41 1.91
CA SER A 22 19.50 -8.96 2.09
C SER A 22 18.49 -8.52 3.15
N LEU A 23 17.34 -9.18 3.27
CA LEU A 23 16.36 -8.95 4.34
C LEU A 23 16.95 -9.27 5.72
N VAL A 24 17.69 -10.37 5.85
CA VAL A 24 18.36 -10.75 7.10
C VAL A 24 19.42 -9.71 7.46
N ILE A 25 20.26 -9.30 6.50
CA ILE A 25 21.29 -8.29 6.70
C ILE A 25 20.65 -6.95 7.12
N ALA A 26 19.60 -6.51 6.42
CA ALA A 26 18.87 -5.28 6.75
C ALA A 26 18.28 -5.31 8.17
N ASN A 27 17.73 -6.45 8.60
CA ASN A 27 17.23 -6.64 9.96
C ASN A 27 18.35 -6.53 11.02
N VAL A 28 19.51 -7.14 10.76
CA VAL A 28 20.68 -7.05 11.65
C VAL A 28 21.19 -5.61 11.71
N LEU A 29 21.31 -4.91 10.59
CA LEU A 29 21.73 -3.51 10.54
C LEU A 29 20.78 -2.61 11.33
N LYS A 30 19.46 -2.81 11.15
CA LYS A 30 18.43 -2.06 11.87
C LYS A 30 18.52 -2.28 13.39
N LYS A 31 18.87 -3.49 13.86
CA LYS A 31 19.07 -3.76 15.30
C LYS A 31 20.37 -3.19 15.85
N LYS A 32 21.44 -3.16 15.04
CA LYS A 32 22.77 -2.70 15.51
C LYS A 32 23.00 -1.20 15.38
N ILE A 33 22.44 -0.55 14.34
CA ILE A 33 22.71 0.85 14.02
C ILE A 33 21.53 1.72 14.49
N LYS A 34 21.73 2.45 15.60
CA LYS A 34 20.70 3.30 16.22
C LYS A 34 20.08 4.33 15.26
N PHE A 35 20.88 4.88 14.35
CA PHE A 35 20.39 5.83 13.33
C PHE A 35 19.37 5.19 12.41
N ILE A 36 19.68 3.98 11.90
CA ILE A 36 18.77 3.21 11.03
C ILE A 36 17.51 2.80 11.80
N ALA A 37 17.65 2.35 13.05
CA ALA A 37 16.49 2.02 13.89
C ALA A 37 15.52 3.20 14.06
N LYS A 38 16.06 4.40 14.28
CA LYS A 38 15.27 5.62 14.48
C LYS A 38 14.69 6.20 13.18
N SER A 39 15.17 5.79 12.01
CA SER A 39 14.66 6.27 10.72
C SER A 39 13.28 5.74 10.38
N LEU A 40 12.81 4.70 11.07
CA LEU A 40 11.53 4.00 10.85
C LEU A 40 11.35 3.46 9.42
N ILE A 41 12.46 3.32 8.67
CA ILE A 41 12.45 2.71 7.33
C ILE A 41 12.07 1.22 7.47
N PRO A 42 11.11 0.70 6.68
CA PRO A 42 10.82 -0.73 6.63
C PRO A 42 12.06 -1.57 6.30
N THR A 43 12.15 -2.76 6.90
CA THR A 43 13.31 -3.65 6.67
C THR A 43 13.47 -4.06 5.21
N SER A 44 12.34 -4.29 4.52
CA SER A 44 12.32 -4.62 3.08
C SER A 44 12.83 -3.46 2.21
N VAL A 45 12.49 -2.22 2.57
CA VAL A 45 13.01 -1.02 1.87
C VAL A 45 14.53 -0.92 2.06
N LEU A 46 15.00 -1.10 3.29
CA LEU A 46 16.44 -1.08 3.59
C LEU A 46 17.18 -2.18 2.83
N ALA A 47 16.64 -3.39 2.78
CA ALA A 47 17.20 -4.50 2.02
C ALA A 47 17.30 -4.18 0.52
N GLY A 48 16.22 -3.62 -0.05
CA GLY A 48 16.22 -3.19 -1.45
C GLY A 48 17.25 -2.10 -1.75
N ILE A 49 17.38 -1.10 -0.85
CA ILE A 49 18.39 -0.04 -0.98
C ILE A 49 19.81 -0.61 -0.93
N LEU A 50 20.09 -1.58 -0.04
CA LEU A 50 21.39 -2.24 0.01
C LEU A 50 21.73 -2.93 -1.31
N LEU A 51 20.79 -3.67 -1.88
CA LEU A 51 20.98 -4.33 -3.17
C LEU A 51 21.13 -3.32 -4.31
N LEU A 52 20.37 -2.22 -4.29
CA LEU A 52 20.49 -1.14 -5.27
C LEU A 52 21.88 -0.49 -5.21
N ILE A 53 22.40 -0.19 -4.00
CA ILE A 53 23.74 0.37 -3.81
C ILE A 53 24.80 -0.59 -4.38
N ILE A 54 24.71 -1.88 -4.08
CA ILE A 54 25.61 -2.90 -4.64
C ILE A 54 25.55 -2.88 -6.17
N SER A 55 24.33 -2.81 -6.74
CA SER A 55 24.15 -2.77 -8.19
C SER A 55 24.75 -1.52 -8.83
N ILE A 56 24.61 -0.36 -8.20
CA ILE A 56 25.19 0.90 -8.68
C ILE A 56 26.71 0.84 -8.64
N VAL A 57 27.29 0.47 -7.48
CA VAL A 57 28.76 0.40 -7.32
C VAL A 57 29.36 -0.60 -8.32
N TYR A 58 28.69 -1.75 -8.52
CA TYR A 58 29.13 -2.73 -9.49
C TYR A 58 29.11 -2.16 -10.92
N ASN A 59 28.02 -1.47 -11.31
CA ASN A 59 27.90 -0.86 -12.64
C ASN A 59 28.96 0.22 -12.89
N GLU A 60 29.26 1.06 -11.90
CA GLU A 60 30.30 2.10 -12.02
C GLU A 60 31.71 1.50 -12.19
N ILE A 61 31.98 0.34 -11.59
CA ILE A 61 33.31 -0.31 -11.67
C ILE A 61 33.47 -1.11 -12.96
N THR A 62 32.43 -1.82 -13.41
CA THR A 62 32.52 -2.81 -14.49
C THR A 62 31.85 -2.39 -15.77
N GLY A 63 30.95 -1.40 -15.74
CA GLY A 63 30.06 -1.02 -16.84
C GLY A 63 28.90 -2.00 -17.07
N ASP A 64 28.83 -3.10 -16.32
CA ASP A 64 27.82 -4.13 -16.47
C ASP A 64 26.73 -4.03 -15.41
N VAL A 65 25.54 -4.59 -15.72
CA VAL A 65 24.42 -4.63 -14.79
C VAL A 65 24.58 -5.82 -13.84
N PHE A 66 24.72 -5.55 -12.53
CA PHE A 66 24.98 -6.56 -11.48
C PHE A 66 24.02 -7.74 -11.55
N PHE A 67 22.73 -7.50 -11.64
CA PHE A 67 21.72 -8.57 -11.68
C PHE A 67 21.68 -9.33 -13.02
N ASN A 68 22.35 -8.83 -14.07
CA ASN A 68 22.44 -9.53 -15.35
C ASN A 68 23.67 -10.44 -15.47
N LEU A 69 24.43 -10.63 -14.38
CA LEU A 69 25.51 -11.59 -14.32
C LEU A 69 25.03 -13.04 -14.60
N LYS A 70 25.90 -13.85 -15.13
CA LYS A 70 25.64 -15.30 -15.35
C LYS A 70 25.16 -16.00 -14.08
N PHE A 71 25.67 -15.59 -12.91
CA PHE A 71 25.24 -16.08 -11.59
C PHE A 71 23.72 -15.97 -11.36
N PHE A 72 23.07 -14.95 -11.93
CA PHE A 72 21.62 -14.75 -11.89
C PHE A 72 20.92 -15.20 -13.18
N GLY A 73 21.56 -16.06 -13.99
CA GLY A 73 21.00 -16.56 -15.25
C GLY A 73 21.04 -15.56 -16.41
N GLY A 74 21.73 -14.42 -16.28
CA GLY A 74 21.92 -13.41 -17.33
C GLY A 74 20.76 -12.43 -17.53
N LYS A 75 19.65 -12.58 -16.78
CA LYS A 75 18.43 -11.78 -16.90
C LYS A 75 17.82 -11.39 -15.54
N GLY A 76 18.65 -11.26 -14.52
CA GLY A 76 18.16 -11.05 -13.14
C GLY A 76 17.37 -9.76 -12.97
N SER A 77 17.69 -8.67 -13.67
CA SER A 77 16.92 -7.42 -13.61
C SER A 77 15.46 -7.65 -14.04
N SER A 78 15.22 -8.30 -15.17
CA SER A 78 13.87 -8.66 -15.62
C SER A 78 13.20 -9.64 -14.66
N THR A 79 13.96 -10.55 -14.05
CA THR A 79 13.43 -11.50 -13.06
C THR A 79 12.99 -10.77 -11.79
N LEU A 80 13.69 -9.71 -11.33
CA LEU A 80 13.26 -8.85 -10.22
C LEU A 80 11.94 -8.16 -10.51
N GLU A 81 11.77 -7.63 -11.74
CA GLU A 81 10.48 -7.06 -12.18
C GLU A 81 9.36 -8.10 -12.17
N ILE A 82 9.63 -9.33 -12.65
CA ILE A 82 8.66 -10.44 -12.64
C ILE A 82 8.30 -10.83 -11.21
N ILE A 83 9.25 -10.91 -10.29
CA ILE A 83 8.99 -11.17 -8.88
C ILE A 83 8.09 -10.05 -8.32
N THR A 84 8.41 -8.79 -8.59
CA THR A 84 7.59 -7.64 -8.15
C THR A 84 6.15 -7.77 -8.65
N TYR A 85 5.97 -8.08 -9.91
CA TYR A 85 4.67 -8.24 -10.56
C TYR A 85 3.81 -9.35 -9.94
N HIS A 86 4.38 -10.54 -9.74
CA HIS A 86 3.65 -11.67 -9.18
C HIS A 86 3.41 -11.53 -7.68
N MET A 87 4.39 -11.03 -6.93
CA MET A 87 4.26 -10.86 -5.47
C MET A 87 3.21 -9.81 -5.12
N LEU A 88 3.01 -8.77 -5.95
CA LEU A 88 1.90 -7.84 -5.82
C LEU A 88 0.55 -8.58 -5.82
N ALA A 89 0.30 -9.39 -6.83
CA ALA A 89 -0.96 -10.11 -6.97
C ALA A 89 -1.17 -11.13 -5.84
N ILE A 90 -0.15 -11.93 -5.52
CA ILE A 90 -0.18 -12.92 -4.45
C ILE A 90 -0.46 -12.24 -3.09
N GLY A 91 0.21 -11.11 -2.80
CA GLY A 91 0.00 -10.35 -1.58
C GLY A 91 -1.43 -9.84 -1.43
N PHE A 92 -2.01 -9.29 -2.50
CA PHE A 92 -3.40 -8.82 -2.48
C PHE A 92 -4.42 -9.96 -2.42
N ILE A 93 -4.22 -11.05 -3.13
CA ILE A 93 -5.07 -12.25 -3.06
C ILE A 93 -5.10 -12.78 -1.63
N ALA A 94 -3.93 -13.01 -1.03
CA ALA A 94 -3.81 -13.49 0.34
C ALA A 94 -4.48 -12.54 1.34
N SER A 95 -4.26 -11.22 1.18
CA SER A 95 -4.89 -10.21 2.03
C SER A 95 -6.41 -10.19 1.90
N THR A 96 -6.96 -10.39 0.70
CA THR A 96 -8.40 -10.35 0.43
C THR A 96 -9.10 -11.62 0.91
N LEU A 97 -8.44 -12.78 0.85
CA LEU A 97 -9.00 -14.05 1.32
C LEU A 97 -9.22 -14.09 2.84
N LYS A 98 -8.61 -13.19 3.62
CA LYS A 98 -8.85 -13.10 5.07
C LYS A 98 -10.32 -12.88 5.38
N SER A 99 -10.80 -13.55 6.44
CA SER A 99 -12.13 -13.30 6.98
C SER A 99 -12.14 -12.00 7.76
N GLU A 100 -13.10 -11.13 7.49
CA GLU A 100 -13.28 -9.90 8.25
C GLU A 100 -14.03 -10.19 9.53
N GLY A 101 -13.59 -9.62 10.66
CA GLY A 101 -14.36 -9.61 11.91
C GLY A 101 -15.64 -8.78 11.75
N GLY A 102 -16.62 -9.01 12.64
CA GLY A 102 -18.00 -8.55 12.64
C GLY A 102 -18.34 -7.21 11.98
N LYS A 103 -19.63 -7.01 11.69
CA LYS A 103 -20.13 -5.80 11.01
C LYS A 103 -19.85 -4.53 11.85
N PRO A 104 -19.23 -3.49 11.27
CA PRO A 104 -18.99 -2.25 11.98
C PRO A 104 -20.30 -1.51 12.27
N THR A 105 -20.34 -0.74 13.37
CA THR A 105 -21.46 0.16 13.68
C THR A 105 -21.63 1.25 12.61
N LYS A 106 -22.78 1.94 12.55
CA LYS A 106 -23.02 3.03 11.58
C LYS A 106 -21.98 4.15 11.68
N GLU A 107 -21.61 4.56 12.89
CA GLU A 107 -20.59 5.60 13.11
C GLU A 107 -19.22 5.12 12.61
N ARG A 108 -18.89 3.87 12.92
CA ARG A 108 -17.65 3.25 12.48
C ARG A 108 -17.58 3.11 10.96
N SER A 109 -18.70 2.77 10.31
CA SER A 109 -18.80 2.71 8.85
C SER A 109 -18.57 4.06 8.20
N ALA A 110 -19.03 5.17 8.81
CA ALA A 110 -18.77 6.52 8.31
C ALA A 110 -17.29 6.91 8.44
N GLU A 111 -16.63 6.57 9.55
CA GLU A 111 -15.18 6.80 9.73
C GLU A 111 -14.35 6.01 8.69
N ILE A 112 -14.69 4.74 8.46
CA ILE A 112 -14.07 3.87 7.46
C ILE A 112 -14.26 4.43 6.04
N LEU A 113 -15.49 4.85 5.70
CA LEU A 113 -15.79 5.45 4.40
C LEU A 113 -14.99 6.76 4.21
N ASN A 114 -14.96 7.64 5.22
CA ASN A 114 -14.19 8.87 5.16
C ASN A 114 -12.70 8.60 4.98
N THR A 115 -12.16 7.54 5.62
CA THR A 115 -10.77 7.13 5.43
C THR A 115 -10.52 6.65 3.99
N GLY A 116 -11.42 5.83 3.42
CA GLY A 116 -11.34 5.39 2.03
C GLY A 116 -11.44 6.54 1.02
N ILE A 117 -12.34 7.51 1.25
CA ILE A 117 -12.43 8.72 0.42
C ILE A 117 -11.13 9.54 0.53
N THR A 118 -10.54 9.66 1.74
CA THR A 118 -9.25 10.34 1.94
C THR A 118 -8.15 9.68 1.13
N THR A 119 -8.11 8.35 1.12
CA THR A 119 -7.14 7.58 0.33
C THR A 119 -7.23 7.95 -1.15
N VAL A 120 -8.43 7.85 -1.75
CA VAL A 120 -8.62 8.14 -3.17
C VAL A 120 -8.39 9.61 -3.49
N SER A 121 -8.86 10.52 -2.64
CA SER A 121 -8.58 11.95 -2.81
C SER A 121 -7.08 12.25 -2.77
N THR A 122 -6.32 11.52 -1.93
CA THR A 122 -4.85 11.67 -1.91
C THR A 122 -4.23 11.17 -3.22
N TYR A 123 -4.70 10.06 -3.78
CA TYR A 123 -4.24 9.59 -5.09
C TYR A 123 -4.51 10.63 -6.19
N LEU A 124 -5.70 11.22 -6.19
CA LEU A 124 -6.07 12.22 -7.19
C LEU A 124 -5.20 13.48 -7.10
N ILE A 125 -4.93 13.99 -5.90
CA ILE A 125 -4.07 15.18 -5.75
C ILE A 125 -2.62 14.87 -6.06
N GLN A 126 -2.11 13.68 -5.70
CA GLN A 126 -0.77 13.23 -6.07
C GLN A 126 -0.61 13.12 -7.59
N ALA A 127 -1.58 12.49 -8.28
CA ALA A 127 -1.59 12.37 -9.73
C ALA A 127 -1.71 13.75 -10.40
N PHE A 128 -2.59 14.61 -9.92
CA PHE A 128 -2.79 15.96 -10.45
C PHE A 128 -1.50 16.79 -10.37
N VAL A 129 -0.91 16.88 -9.18
CA VAL A 129 0.31 17.67 -8.97
C VAL A 129 1.49 17.06 -9.71
N GLY A 130 1.60 15.72 -9.73
CA GLY A 130 2.60 15.02 -10.51
C GLY A 130 2.50 15.33 -12.00
N MET A 131 1.29 15.29 -12.57
CA MET A 131 1.06 15.65 -13.98
C MET A 131 1.39 17.11 -14.27
N VAL A 132 1.03 18.05 -13.39
CA VAL A 132 1.39 19.46 -13.56
C VAL A 132 2.90 19.60 -13.69
N VAL A 133 3.68 18.96 -12.81
CA VAL A 133 5.14 19.00 -12.85
C VAL A 133 5.67 18.40 -14.16
N THR A 134 5.17 17.22 -14.58
CA THR A 134 5.71 16.56 -15.78
C THR A 134 5.24 17.20 -17.09
N ILE A 135 4.06 17.80 -17.15
CA ILE A 135 3.61 18.59 -18.29
C ILE A 135 4.54 19.80 -18.47
N ILE A 136 4.86 20.53 -17.40
CA ILE A 136 5.79 21.65 -17.45
C ILE A 136 7.20 21.19 -17.82
N ALA A 137 7.69 20.13 -17.19
CA ALA A 137 9.01 19.58 -17.45
C ALA A 137 9.17 19.05 -18.89
N SER A 138 8.12 18.49 -19.48
CA SER A 138 8.13 17.97 -20.85
C SER A 138 8.28 19.05 -21.91
N LEU A 139 8.07 20.34 -21.58
CA LEU A 139 8.37 21.45 -22.46
C LEU A 139 9.88 21.65 -22.66
N PHE A 140 10.68 21.20 -21.70
CA PHE A 140 12.15 21.33 -21.72
C PHE A 140 12.84 19.98 -21.99
N LEU A 141 12.20 18.87 -21.62
CA LEU A 141 12.72 17.51 -21.74
C LEU A 141 11.86 16.72 -22.73
N THR A 142 12.22 16.75 -23.99
CA THR A 142 11.43 16.19 -25.12
C THR A 142 11.21 14.68 -25.03
N LYS A 143 12.08 13.96 -24.32
CA LYS A 143 11.94 12.50 -24.09
C LYS A 143 11.04 12.17 -22.90
N LEU A 144 10.70 13.16 -22.07
CA LEU A 144 9.83 12.94 -20.92
C LEU A 144 8.37 12.84 -21.35
N LEU A 145 7.71 11.76 -21.00
CA LEU A 145 6.28 11.61 -21.23
C LEU A 145 5.50 12.58 -20.30
N SER A 146 4.73 13.49 -20.86
CA SER A 146 3.98 14.52 -20.10
C SER A 146 3.03 13.91 -19.05
N ALA A 147 2.50 12.73 -19.32
CA ALA A 147 1.62 12.01 -18.41
C ALA A 147 2.36 11.21 -17.30
N SER A 148 3.70 11.12 -17.35
CA SER A 148 4.46 10.27 -16.40
C SER A 148 4.26 10.66 -14.93
N GLY A 149 3.85 11.91 -14.66
CA GLY A 149 3.55 12.37 -13.31
C GLY A 149 2.39 11.67 -12.61
N VAL A 150 1.49 11.01 -13.35
CA VAL A 150 0.44 10.16 -12.74
C VAL A 150 1.06 9.01 -11.94
N LEU A 151 2.26 8.54 -12.32
CA LEU A 151 2.98 7.49 -11.60
C LEU A 151 3.31 7.87 -10.16
N VAL A 152 3.22 9.17 -9.78
CA VAL A 152 3.36 9.61 -8.39
C VAL A 152 2.27 9.00 -7.50
N ALA A 153 1.01 9.03 -7.91
CA ALA A 153 -0.08 8.43 -7.16
C ALA A 153 0.06 6.90 -7.03
N LEU A 154 0.66 6.27 -8.03
CA LEU A 154 0.90 4.82 -8.03
C LEU A 154 2.09 4.46 -7.15
N GLY A 155 3.22 5.17 -7.28
CA GLY A 155 4.43 4.90 -6.50
C GLY A 155 4.29 5.27 -5.03
N PHE A 156 3.83 6.47 -4.73
CA PHE A 156 3.61 6.95 -3.35
C PHE A 156 2.40 6.27 -2.71
N GLY A 157 1.26 6.30 -3.40
CA GLY A 157 -0.03 5.92 -2.80
C GLY A 157 -0.33 4.43 -2.84
N GLN A 158 0.07 3.72 -3.89
CA GLN A 158 -0.27 2.31 -4.10
C GLN A 158 0.94 1.37 -4.03
N GLY A 159 2.14 1.94 -4.03
CA GLY A 159 3.39 1.20 -3.86
C GLY A 159 4.04 0.74 -5.18
N PRO A 160 5.23 0.10 -5.07
CA PRO A 160 6.11 -0.14 -6.22
C PRO A 160 5.53 -1.09 -7.27
N GLY A 161 4.70 -2.04 -6.87
CA GLY A 161 4.10 -2.98 -7.81
C GLY A 161 3.19 -2.30 -8.84
N GLN A 162 2.38 -1.32 -8.41
CA GLN A 162 1.54 -0.53 -9.31
C GLN A 162 2.36 0.42 -10.17
N ALA A 163 3.35 1.05 -9.58
CA ALA A 163 4.26 1.93 -10.29
C ALA A 163 5.00 1.18 -11.41
N LEU A 164 5.44 -0.06 -11.15
CA LEU A 164 6.03 -0.94 -12.16
C LEU A 164 5.04 -1.28 -13.26
N ASN A 165 3.83 -1.72 -12.91
CA ASN A 165 2.82 -2.16 -13.87
C ASN A 165 2.49 -1.06 -14.88
N TYR A 166 2.19 0.14 -14.39
CA TYR A 166 1.85 1.26 -15.27
C TYR A 166 3.08 1.91 -15.92
N GLY A 167 4.23 1.89 -15.25
CA GLY A 167 5.50 2.23 -15.86
C GLY A 167 5.81 1.33 -17.06
N ASN A 168 5.54 0.02 -16.95
CA ASN A 168 5.64 -0.92 -18.06
C ASN A 168 4.67 -0.58 -19.20
N VAL A 169 3.40 -0.25 -18.91
CA VAL A 169 2.43 0.18 -19.94
C VAL A 169 2.94 1.42 -20.66
N TYR A 170 3.48 2.40 -19.93
CA TYR A 170 4.02 3.62 -20.55
C TYR A 170 5.26 3.34 -21.40
N GLU A 171 6.08 2.39 -21.01
CA GLU A 171 7.27 1.98 -21.76
C GLU A 171 6.89 1.21 -23.02
N THR A 172 5.99 0.21 -22.92
CA THR A 172 5.66 -0.70 -24.02
C THR A 172 4.65 -0.11 -25.02
N GLU A 173 3.66 0.65 -24.56
CA GLU A 173 2.57 1.16 -25.41
C GLU A 173 2.81 2.60 -25.89
N PHE A 174 3.61 3.38 -25.16
CA PHE A 174 3.82 4.80 -25.44
C PHE A 174 5.29 5.19 -25.65
N GLY A 175 6.20 4.21 -25.62
CA GLY A 175 7.61 4.44 -25.92
C GLY A 175 8.36 5.27 -24.86
N PHE A 176 7.84 5.35 -23.62
CA PHE A 176 8.51 6.06 -22.54
C PHE A 176 9.67 5.22 -21.99
N VAL A 177 10.84 5.38 -22.60
CA VAL A 177 12.06 4.63 -22.22
C VAL A 177 12.38 4.85 -20.73
N GLY A 178 12.50 3.74 -19.99
CA GLY A 178 12.74 3.79 -18.53
C GLY A 178 11.49 4.00 -17.68
N GLY A 179 10.29 3.89 -18.24
CA GLY A 179 9.02 4.06 -17.54
C GLY A 179 8.90 3.17 -16.29
N ARG A 180 9.39 1.92 -16.35
CA ARG A 180 9.44 1.00 -15.20
C ARG A 180 10.34 1.55 -14.10
N SER A 181 11.58 1.89 -14.43
CA SER A 181 12.54 2.44 -13.47
C SER A 181 12.08 3.79 -12.92
N PHE A 182 11.44 4.64 -13.72
CA PHE A 182 10.83 5.90 -13.29
C PHE A 182 9.76 5.66 -12.20
N GLY A 183 8.82 4.76 -12.45
CA GLY A 183 7.79 4.39 -11.48
C GLY A 183 8.36 3.79 -10.20
N LEU A 184 9.31 2.86 -10.31
CA LEU A 184 9.97 2.22 -9.17
C LEU A 184 10.77 3.21 -8.32
N THR A 185 11.45 4.18 -8.97
CA THR A 185 12.20 5.22 -8.26
C THR A 185 11.27 6.16 -7.49
N ILE A 186 10.14 6.56 -8.08
CA ILE A 186 9.11 7.32 -7.37
C ILE A 186 8.64 6.55 -6.13
N ALA A 187 8.38 5.26 -6.25
CA ALA A 187 7.95 4.44 -5.11
C ALA A 187 9.03 4.34 -4.02
N ALA A 188 10.30 4.16 -4.41
CA ALA A 188 11.42 4.14 -3.46
C ALA A 188 11.56 5.47 -2.71
N LEU A 189 11.46 6.60 -3.42
CA LEU A 189 11.46 7.93 -2.81
C LEU A 189 10.21 8.17 -1.95
N GLY A 190 9.09 7.55 -2.26
CA GLY A 190 7.89 7.54 -1.43
C GLY A 190 8.15 6.93 -0.04
N PHE A 191 8.83 5.79 0.04
CA PHE A 191 9.22 5.20 1.33
C PHE A 191 10.14 6.11 2.15
N LEU A 192 11.08 6.81 1.49
CA LEU A 192 11.92 7.79 2.16
C LEU A 192 11.10 8.99 2.65
N ALA A 193 10.16 9.47 1.83
CA ALA A 193 9.23 10.54 2.21
C ALA A 193 8.36 10.13 3.42
N ALA A 194 7.88 8.88 3.47
CA ALA A 194 7.15 8.34 4.61
C ALA A 194 7.97 8.42 5.90
N SER A 195 9.22 8.00 5.83
CA SER A 195 10.13 8.02 6.98
C SER A 195 10.46 9.45 7.41
N ILE A 196 10.82 10.32 6.48
CA ILE A 196 11.18 11.71 6.78
C ILE A 196 9.99 12.47 7.37
N GLY A 197 8.85 12.49 6.68
CA GLY A 197 7.66 13.22 7.13
C GLY A 197 7.04 12.62 8.39
N GLY A 198 7.06 11.28 8.52
CA GLY A 198 6.60 10.58 9.72
C GLY A 198 7.45 10.90 10.95
N VAL A 199 8.77 10.85 10.85
CA VAL A 199 9.70 11.20 11.94
C VAL A 199 9.59 12.66 12.33
N ILE A 200 9.48 13.58 11.35
CA ILE A 200 9.25 15.00 11.63
C ILE A 200 7.94 15.18 12.41
N HIS A 201 6.86 14.54 11.98
CA HIS A 201 5.57 14.63 12.67
C HIS A 201 5.63 14.07 14.09
N LEU A 202 6.24 12.90 14.28
CA LEU A 202 6.43 12.28 15.59
C LEU A 202 7.23 13.19 16.51
N HIS A 203 8.25 13.87 16.01
CA HIS A 203 9.03 14.83 16.79
C HIS A 203 8.19 16.03 17.25
N ILE A 204 7.33 16.56 16.36
CA ILE A 204 6.39 17.64 16.68
C ILE A 204 5.39 17.18 17.74
N VAL A 205 4.81 15.97 17.57
CA VAL A 205 3.85 15.39 18.52
C VAL A 205 4.50 15.16 19.87
N LYS A 206 5.69 14.57 19.91
CA LYS A 206 6.43 14.31 21.17
C LYS A 206 6.71 15.58 21.96
N LYS A 207 6.99 16.69 21.28
CA LYS A 207 7.20 18.00 21.92
C LYS A 207 5.92 18.61 22.48
N ARG A 208 4.76 18.38 21.83
CA ARG A 208 3.47 19.01 22.18
C ARG A 208 2.58 18.10 23.04
N HIS A 209 2.70 16.80 22.89
CA HIS A 209 1.88 15.76 23.50
C HIS A 209 2.76 14.60 24.00
N PRO A 210 3.67 14.84 24.97
CA PRO A 210 4.56 13.80 25.47
C PRO A 210 3.80 12.62 26.12
N GLU A 211 2.57 12.86 26.58
CA GLU A 211 1.66 11.86 27.16
C GLU A 211 1.28 10.73 26.19
N MET A 212 1.31 10.98 24.88
CA MET A 212 1.02 9.96 23.86
C MET A 212 2.16 8.92 23.72
N PHE A 213 3.35 9.25 24.18
CA PHE A 213 4.49 8.35 24.18
C PHE A 213 4.62 7.69 25.55
N VAL A 214 3.79 6.68 25.82
CA VAL A 214 3.90 5.87 27.03
C VAL A 214 5.33 5.35 27.11
N LYS A 215 6.00 5.55 28.26
CA LYS A 215 7.29 4.95 28.53
C LYS A 215 7.15 3.44 28.31
N ASN A 216 7.64 2.95 27.22
CA ASN A 216 7.85 1.52 27.00
C ASN A 216 8.97 1.10 27.94
N GLY A 217 8.60 0.73 29.19
CA GLY A 217 9.44 -0.10 30.00
C GLY A 217 9.62 -1.40 29.24
N ASP A 218 10.89 -1.76 28.95
CA ASP A 218 11.38 -3.03 28.42
C ASP A 218 10.33 -4.07 28.00
N GLN A 219 9.46 -3.72 27.06
CA GLN A 219 8.72 -4.72 26.33
C GLN A 219 9.61 -5.13 25.16
N ASN A 220 10.53 -6.10 25.44
CA ASN A 220 10.88 -7.06 24.43
C ASN A 220 9.63 -7.29 23.58
N GLN A 221 9.73 -6.99 22.30
CA GLN A 221 8.74 -7.38 21.29
C GLN A 221 8.51 -8.89 21.45
N LYS A 222 7.68 -9.26 22.40
CA LYS A 222 6.91 -10.45 22.27
C LYS A 222 5.97 -10.13 21.10
N GLU A 223 6.45 -10.31 19.87
CA GLU A 223 5.59 -10.80 18.82
C GLU A 223 4.76 -11.84 19.51
N CYS A 224 3.48 -11.54 19.68
CA CYS A 224 2.54 -12.51 20.16
C CYS A 224 2.42 -13.56 19.05
N LEU A 225 3.40 -14.44 19.00
CA LEU A 225 3.30 -15.75 18.41
C LEU A 225 2.25 -16.45 19.27
N MET A 226 0.98 -16.16 19.03
CA MET A 226 -0.09 -17.05 19.36
C MET A 226 0.07 -18.25 18.41
N VAL A 227 1.10 -19.02 18.64
CA VAL A 227 1.19 -20.40 18.21
C VAL A 227 0.16 -21.09 19.09
N ASP A 228 -0.99 -21.37 18.52
CA ASP A 228 -1.98 -22.25 19.12
C ASP A 228 -1.27 -23.59 19.34
N LYS A 229 -0.87 -23.89 20.58
CA LYS A 229 -0.05 -25.04 20.95
C LYS A 229 -0.70 -26.40 20.67
N ASN A 230 -1.94 -26.41 20.16
CA ASN A 230 -2.74 -27.61 19.92
C ASN A 230 -2.90 -27.97 18.43
N ASP A 231 -2.08 -27.43 17.53
CA ASP A 231 -2.30 -27.61 16.10
C ASP A 231 -1.35 -28.66 15.52
N GLU A 232 -1.74 -29.94 15.64
CA GLU A 232 -1.08 -31.08 14.95
C GLU A 232 -1.19 -31.00 13.42
N GLY A 233 -1.81 -29.96 12.85
CA GLY A 233 -2.09 -29.81 11.41
C GLY A 233 -1.43 -28.62 10.71
N GLY A 234 -0.42 -27.95 11.29
CA GLY A 234 0.12 -26.69 10.78
C GLY A 234 0.60 -26.71 9.33
N LEU A 235 1.28 -27.76 8.88
CA LEU A 235 1.75 -27.91 7.49
C LEU A 235 0.59 -28.13 6.51
N GLY A 236 -0.44 -28.89 6.90
CA GLY A 236 -1.63 -29.09 6.07
C GLY A 236 -2.42 -27.80 5.88
N LYS A 237 -2.54 -26.97 6.92
CA LYS A 237 -3.21 -25.67 6.85
C LYS A 237 -2.47 -24.69 5.93
N LEU A 238 -1.15 -24.61 6.01
CA LEU A 238 -0.34 -23.79 5.12
C LEU A 238 -0.50 -24.20 3.65
N ALA A 239 -0.48 -25.50 3.36
CA ALA A 239 -0.68 -26.01 2.01
C ALA A 239 -2.06 -25.62 1.46
N ILE A 240 -3.11 -25.65 2.28
CA ILE A 240 -4.46 -25.24 1.89
C ILE A 240 -4.48 -23.74 1.56
N GLN A 241 -3.86 -22.86 2.40
CA GLN A 241 -3.79 -21.44 2.11
C GLN A 241 -3.05 -21.15 0.81
N LEU A 242 -1.90 -21.78 0.60
CA LEU A 242 -1.15 -21.65 -0.64
C LEU A 242 -1.97 -22.16 -1.85
N ALA A 243 -2.63 -23.31 -1.73
CA ALA A 243 -3.49 -23.82 -2.79
C ALA A 243 -4.61 -22.84 -3.16
N LEU A 244 -5.31 -22.27 -2.17
CA LEU A 244 -6.36 -21.27 -2.40
C LEU A 244 -5.82 -20.04 -3.14
N ILE A 245 -4.64 -19.54 -2.73
CA ILE A 245 -4.01 -18.38 -3.36
C ILE A 245 -3.64 -18.70 -4.81
N PHE A 246 -2.96 -19.84 -5.04
CA PHE A 246 -2.49 -20.20 -6.38
C PHE A 246 -3.63 -20.58 -7.33
N ILE A 247 -4.69 -21.26 -6.86
CA ILE A 247 -5.90 -21.53 -7.66
C ILE A 247 -6.58 -20.22 -8.04
N THR A 248 -6.72 -19.28 -7.11
CA THR A 248 -7.28 -17.95 -7.38
C THR A 248 -6.44 -17.21 -8.41
N TYR A 249 -5.10 -17.28 -8.30
CA TYR A 249 -4.20 -16.61 -9.23
C TYR A 249 -4.19 -17.26 -10.61
N LEU A 250 -4.28 -18.59 -10.68
CA LEU A 250 -4.43 -19.32 -11.94
C LEU A 250 -5.74 -18.94 -12.66
N ALA A 251 -6.85 -18.85 -11.92
CA ALA A 251 -8.12 -18.39 -12.46
C ALA A 251 -8.02 -16.92 -12.92
N THR A 252 -7.28 -16.06 -12.20
CA THR A 252 -6.97 -14.69 -12.60
C THR A 252 -6.25 -14.66 -13.95
N TYR A 253 -5.22 -15.49 -14.10
CA TYR A 253 -4.51 -15.62 -15.38
C TYR A 253 -5.45 -16.05 -16.50
N GLY A 254 -6.34 -17.04 -16.28
CA GLY A 254 -7.33 -17.48 -17.25
C GLY A 254 -8.24 -16.34 -17.72
N ILE A 255 -8.73 -15.49 -16.79
CA ILE A 255 -9.54 -14.30 -17.15
C ILE A 255 -8.72 -13.30 -17.96
N MET A 256 -7.48 -13.04 -17.57
CA MET A 256 -6.61 -12.10 -18.31
C MET A 256 -6.31 -12.60 -19.71
N VAL A 257 -6.08 -13.89 -19.90
CA VAL A 257 -5.92 -14.51 -21.24
C VAL A 257 -7.19 -14.33 -22.05
N LEU A 258 -8.34 -14.65 -21.47
CA LEU A 258 -9.64 -14.51 -22.15
C LEU A 258 -9.89 -13.06 -22.60
N LEU A 259 -9.75 -12.11 -21.72
CA LEU A 259 -9.96 -10.69 -22.02
C LEU A 259 -8.94 -10.15 -23.02
N GLY A 260 -7.67 -10.54 -22.88
CA GLY A 260 -6.59 -10.10 -23.77
C GLY A 260 -6.70 -10.70 -25.18
N THR A 261 -7.37 -11.85 -25.34
CA THR A 261 -7.67 -12.46 -26.66
C THR A 261 -8.92 -11.86 -27.28
N LEU A 262 -9.97 -11.62 -26.49
CA LEU A 262 -11.23 -11.02 -26.98
C LEU A 262 -11.04 -9.55 -27.38
N ILE A 263 -10.20 -8.80 -26.68
CA ILE A 263 -9.99 -7.37 -26.92
C ILE A 263 -8.47 -7.09 -26.98
N PRO A 264 -7.81 -7.38 -28.12
CA PRO A 264 -6.35 -7.26 -28.23
C PRO A 264 -5.79 -5.87 -27.90
N GLY A 265 -6.54 -4.80 -28.22
CA GLY A 265 -6.13 -3.40 -27.98
C GLY A 265 -6.00 -3.00 -26.49
N VAL A 266 -6.49 -3.82 -25.56
CA VAL A 266 -6.35 -3.56 -24.10
C VAL A 266 -5.49 -4.59 -23.39
N LYS A 267 -4.82 -5.47 -24.13
CA LYS A 267 -4.06 -6.60 -23.57
C LYS A 267 -3.04 -6.13 -22.50
N ALA A 268 -2.21 -5.14 -22.80
CA ALA A 268 -1.21 -4.63 -21.85
C ALA A 268 -1.86 -4.09 -20.57
N VAL A 269 -2.97 -3.38 -20.69
CA VAL A 269 -3.73 -2.85 -19.57
C VAL A 269 -4.33 -3.97 -18.72
N VAL A 270 -4.93 -4.99 -19.35
CA VAL A 270 -5.49 -6.17 -18.67
C VAL A 270 -4.42 -6.88 -17.85
N TYR A 271 -3.24 -7.11 -18.43
CA TYR A 271 -2.14 -7.74 -17.70
C TYR A 271 -1.55 -6.83 -16.61
N GLY A 272 -1.59 -5.51 -16.77
CA GLY A 272 -1.26 -4.54 -15.72
C GLY A 272 -2.24 -4.57 -14.53
N PHE A 273 -3.45 -5.11 -14.72
CA PHE A 273 -4.46 -5.26 -13.68
C PHE A 273 -4.47 -6.62 -12.97
N ASN A 274 -3.39 -7.41 -13.05
CA ASN A 274 -3.31 -8.75 -12.48
C ASN A 274 -3.79 -8.81 -11.03
N PHE A 275 -3.35 -7.87 -10.18
CA PHE A 275 -3.74 -7.80 -8.77
C PHE A 275 -5.23 -7.50 -8.61
N LEU A 276 -5.81 -6.64 -9.46
CA LEU A 276 -7.23 -6.27 -9.39
C LEU A 276 -8.13 -7.47 -9.69
N PHE A 277 -7.85 -8.18 -10.79
CA PHE A 277 -8.56 -9.43 -11.11
C PHE A 277 -8.36 -10.47 -10.01
N GLY A 278 -7.15 -10.54 -9.43
CA GLY A 278 -6.86 -11.39 -8.28
C GLY A 278 -7.74 -11.06 -7.07
N VAL A 279 -7.90 -9.78 -6.73
CA VAL A 279 -8.79 -9.34 -5.64
C VAL A 279 -10.25 -9.68 -5.94
N LEU A 280 -10.74 -9.36 -7.14
CA LEU A 280 -12.14 -9.65 -7.52
C LEU A 280 -12.43 -11.16 -7.45
N LEU A 281 -11.54 -11.99 -7.96
CA LEU A 281 -11.70 -13.45 -7.87
C LEU A 281 -11.56 -13.97 -6.43
N SER A 282 -10.72 -13.36 -5.61
CA SER A 282 -10.66 -13.70 -4.17
C SER A 282 -11.99 -13.45 -3.47
N LEU A 283 -12.71 -12.38 -3.83
CA LEU A 283 -14.07 -12.16 -3.31
C LEU A 283 -15.04 -13.25 -3.76
N VAL A 284 -14.96 -13.68 -5.03
CA VAL A 284 -15.78 -14.80 -5.54
C VAL A 284 -15.44 -16.10 -4.79
N VAL A 285 -14.15 -16.41 -4.59
CA VAL A 285 -13.70 -17.58 -3.83
C VAL A 285 -14.24 -17.52 -2.39
N LYS A 286 -14.20 -16.36 -1.72
CA LYS A 286 -14.82 -16.19 -0.39
C LYS A 286 -16.32 -16.49 -0.40
N LEU A 287 -17.05 -16.04 -1.42
CA LEU A 287 -18.48 -16.34 -1.55
C LEU A 287 -18.71 -17.84 -1.73
N ILE A 288 -17.92 -18.52 -2.56
CA ILE A 288 -17.99 -19.98 -2.77
C ILE A 288 -17.70 -20.73 -1.47
N VAL A 289 -16.61 -20.38 -0.77
CA VAL A 289 -16.24 -21.01 0.50
C VAL A 289 -17.33 -20.83 1.55
N ASN A 290 -17.92 -19.64 1.66
CA ASN A 290 -19.01 -19.36 2.58
C ASN A 290 -20.28 -20.13 2.21
N PHE A 291 -20.58 -20.30 0.93
CA PHE A 291 -21.70 -21.10 0.47
C PHE A 291 -21.52 -22.58 0.79
N LEU A 292 -20.32 -23.15 0.56
CA LEU A 292 -19.99 -24.54 0.89
C LEU A 292 -20.05 -24.79 2.41
N LYS A 293 -19.62 -23.82 3.23
CA LYS A 293 -19.79 -23.86 4.71
C LYS A 293 -21.27 -23.91 5.10
N LYS A 294 -22.12 -23.06 4.52
CA LYS A 294 -23.57 -23.07 4.79
C LYS A 294 -24.23 -24.40 4.45
N LYS A 295 -23.76 -25.05 3.37
CA LYS A 295 -24.22 -26.37 2.95
C LYS A 295 -23.61 -27.54 3.75
N LYS A 296 -22.75 -27.26 4.75
CA LYS A 296 -22.04 -28.26 5.54
C LYS A 296 -21.14 -29.22 4.73
N VAL A 297 -20.81 -28.87 3.50
CA VAL A 297 -19.87 -29.63 2.67
C VAL A 297 -18.46 -29.51 3.26
N VAL A 298 -18.13 -28.32 3.79
CA VAL A 298 -16.87 -28.06 4.47
C VAL A 298 -17.16 -27.84 5.94
N LYS A 299 -16.56 -28.67 6.81
CA LYS A 299 -16.84 -28.68 8.26
C LYS A 299 -15.89 -27.80 9.08
N SER A 300 -14.71 -27.45 8.52
CA SER A 300 -13.67 -26.67 9.20
C SER A 300 -13.53 -25.27 8.63
N GLU A 301 -12.87 -24.37 9.34
CA GLU A 301 -12.41 -23.10 8.77
C GLU A 301 -11.33 -23.35 7.72
N VAL A 302 -11.66 -23.09 6.47
CA VAL A 302 -10.75 -23.28 5.32
C VAL A 302 -9.70 -22.18 5.27
N THR A 303 -10.08 -20.96 5.67
CA THR A 303 -9.19 -19.78 5.64
C THR A 303 -8.64 -19.52 7.03
N ASP A 304 -7.32 -19.48 7.13
CA ASP A 304 -6.58 -19.11 8.33
C ASP A 304 -6.03 -17.69 8.18
N ASN A 305 -6.60 -16.76 8.97
CA ASN A 305 -6.24 -15.33 8.89
C ASN A 305 -4.79 -15.06 9.28
N TYR A 306 -4.22 -15.86 10.19
CA TYR A 306 -2.85 -15.72 10.63
C TYR A 306 -1.90 -16.10 9.49
N LEU A 307 -2.07 -17.29 8.92
CA LEU A 307 -1.24 -17.75 7.80
C LEU A 307 -1.37 -16.85 6.57
N LEU A 308 -2.59 -16.46 6.20
CA LEU A 308 -2.85 -15.55 5.09
C LEU A 308 -2.18 -14.18 5.31
N SER A 309 -2.13 -13.68 6.56
CA SER A 309 -1.42 -12.45 6.88
C SER A 309 0.08 -12.58 6.70
N HIS A 310 0.66 -13.68 7.17
CA HIS A 310 2.09 -13.95 7.00
C HIS A 310 2.49 -14.10 5.53
N ILE A 311 1.71 -14.85 4.73
CA ILE A 311 1.94 -14.99 3.29
C ILE A 311 1.84 -13.63 2.58
N SER A 312 0.80 -12.84 2.91
CA SER A 312 0.60 -11.51 2.33
C SER A 312 1.78 -10.58 2.65
N ASN A 313 2.22 -10.54 3.92
CA ASN A 313 3.33 -9.70 4.34
C ASN A 313 4.65 -10.14 3.68
N ALA A 314 4.94 -11.44 3.64
CA ALA A 314 6.12 -11.97 2.98
C ALA A 314 6.13 -11.63 1.47
N ALA A 315 4.98 -11.77 0.79
CA ALA A 315 4.85 -11.40 -0.61
C ALA A 315 5.12 -9.90 -0.83
N PHE A 316 4.55 -9.03 0.01
CA PHE A 316 4.82 -7.58 -0.09
C PHE A 316 6.26 -7.22 0.25
N ASP A 317 6.91 -7.88 1.22
CA ASP A 317 8.32 -7.64 1.52
C ASP A 317 9.22 -8.05 0.35
N LEU A 318 8.99 -9.22 -0.24
CA LEU A 318 9.72 -9.66 -1.44
C LEU A 318 9.49 -8.70 -2.62
N MET A 319 8.24 -8.24 -2.82
CA MET A 319 7.91 -7.26 -3.83
C MET A 319 8.70 -5.96 -3.64
N VAL A 320 8.78 -5.44 -2.41
CA VAL A 320 9.48 -4.19 -2.12
C VAL A 320 10.98 -4.32 -2.35
N VAL A 321 11.61 -5.40 -1.87
CA VAL A 321 13.04 -5.63 -2.10
C VAL A 321 13.35 -5.76 -3.58
N ALA A 322 12.61 -6.62 -4.28
CA ALA A 322 12.82 -6.87 -5.71
C ALA A 322 12.60 -5.59 -6.54
N SER A 323 11.58 -4.80 -6.21
CA SER A 323 11.25 -3.56 -6.92
C SER A 323 12.34 -2.51 -6.81
N ILE A 324 12.90 -2.30 -5.61
CA ILE A 324 13.98 -1.32 -5.40
C ILE A 324 15.27 -1.81 -6.04
N ALA A 325 15.57 -3.10 -5.92
CA ALA A 325 16.74 -3.71 -6.55
C ALA A 325 16.68 -3.68 -8.10
N ALA A 326 15.48 -3.68 -8.68
CA ALA A 326 15.26 -3.61 -10.13
C ALA A 326 15.48 -2.21 -10.73
N ILE A 327 15.62 -1.16 -9.93
CA ILE A 327 15.80 0.21 -10.41
C ILE A 327 17.08 0.32 -11.24
N ARG A 328 16.93 0.85 -12.46
CA ARG A 328 18.03 1.13 -13.40
C ARG A 328 18.29 2.63 -13.42
N LEU A 329 19.27 3.09 -12.63
CA LEU A 329 19.59 4.51 -12.52
C LEU A 329 20.27 5.06 -13.78
N ASP A 330 21.00 4.22 -14.49
CA ASP A 330 21.63 4.54 -15.76
C ASP A 330 20.62 4.99 -16.85
N ILE A 331 19.41 4.44 -16.84
CA ILE A 331 18.33 4.80 -17.76
C ILE A 331 17.66 6.11 -17.36
N LEU A 332 17.74 6.50 -16.08
CA LEU A 332 17.06 7.68 -15.53
C LEU A 332 17.92 8.95 -15.57
N GLN A 333 19.12 8.93 -16.12
CA GLN A 333 20.06 10.04 -16.09
C GLN A 333 19.44 11.38 -16.57
N ASP A 334 18.60 11.32 -17.61
CA ASP A 334 17.93 12.51 -18.16
C ASP A 334 16.78 13.04 -17.28
N TYR A 335 16.28 12.25 -16.29
CA TYR A 335 15.05 12.55 -15.54
C TYR A 335 15.26 12.82 -14.05
N TRP A 336 16.49 12.75 -13.53
CA TRP A 336 16.77 12.87 -12.10
C TRP A 336 16.16 14.12 -11.46
N GLY A 337 16.35 15.28 -12.08
CA GLY A 337 15.80 16.53 -11.57
C GLY A 337 14.29 16.49 -11.43
N VAL A 338 13.60 15.93 -12.42
CA VAL A 338 12.13 15.80 -12.41
C VAL A 338 11.68 14.81 -11.34
N VAL A 339 12.34 13.66 -11.21
CA VAL A 339 12.00 12.63 -10.20
C VAL A 339 12.16 13.18 -8.78
N VAL A 340 13.22 13.93 -8.51
CA VAL A 340 13.44 14.58 -7.20
C VAL A 340 12.36 15.64 -6.92
N ILE A 341 12.06 16.49 -7.90
CA ILE A 341 10.99 17.51 -7.77
C ILE A 341 9.65 16.83 -7.49
N LEU A 342 9.31 15.78 -8.24
CA LEU A 342 8.08 15.01 -8.03
C LEU A 342 8.00 14.44 -6.61
N ALA A 343 9.09 13.85 -6.12
CA ALA A 343 9.14 13.27 -4.78
C ALA A 343 8.94 14.32 -3.68
N VAL A 344 9.63 15.46 -3.79
CA VAL A 344 9.53 16.57 -2.83
C VAL A 344 8.13 17.17 -2.82
N VAL A 345 7.59 17.47 -4.00
CA VAL A 345 6.25 18.06 -4.12
C VAL A 345 5.18 17.08 -3.64
N ALA A 346 5.27 15.81 -4.01
CA ALA A 346 4.35 14.77 -3.54
C ALA A 346 4.41 14.59 -2.02
N MET A 347 5.60 14.59 -1.43
CA MET A 347 5.79 14.51 0.03
C MET A 347 5.08 15.67 0.73
N ILE A 348 5.29 16.90 0.28
CA ILE A 348 4.72 18.11 0.87
C ILE A 348 3.20 18.09 0.76
N VAL A 349 2.67 17.86 -0.46
CA VAL A 349 1.22 17.86 -0.71
C VAL A 349 0.53 16.75 0.08
N THR A 350 1.09 15.55 0.10
CA THR A 350 0.53 14.41 0.86
C THR A 350 0.54 14.70 2.37
N TYR A 351 1.61 15.29 2.90
CA TYR A 351 1.71 15.64 4.31
C TYR A 351 0.62 16.64 4.72
N PHE A 352 0.56 17.78 4.06
CA PHE A 352 -0.39 18.83 4.44
C PHE A 352 -1.83 18.43 4.21
N TYR A 353 -2.14 17.77 3.11
CA TYR A 353 -3.49 17.31 2.82
C TYR A 353 -3.98 16.30 3.86
N ASN A 354 -3.20 15.25 4.13
CA ASN A 354 -3.60 14.22 5.10
C ASN A 354 -3.67 14.78 6.53
N TYR A 355 -2.76 15.70 6.91
CA TYR A 355 -2.83 16.35 8.21
C TYR A 355 -4.09 17.25 8.34
N PHE A 356 -4.43 17.98 7.29
CA PHE A 356 -5.65 18.78 7.26
C PHE A 356 -6.91 17.91 7.43
N VAL A 357 -7.01 16.81 6.68
CA VAL A 357 -8.13 15.87 6.79
C VAL A 357 -8.19 15.23 8.18
N ALA A 358 -7.06 14.75 8.71
CA ALA A 358 -7.00 14.14 10.04
C ALA A 358 -7.45 15.11 11.12
N LYS A 359 -6.99 16.37 11.07
CA LYS A 359 -7.37 17.43 12.02
C LYS A 359 -8.86 17.76 11.97
N LYS A 360 -9.48 17.73 10.79
CA LYS A 360 -10.88 18.13 10.60
C LYS A 360 -11.88 17.02 10.85
N LEU A 361 -11.58 15.80 10.45
CA LEU A 361 -12.53 14.69 10.47
C LEU A 361 -12.29 13.68 11.59
N PHE A 362 -11.08 13.64 12.17
CA PHE A 362 -10.69 12.67 13.20
C PHE A 362 -10.07 13.37 14.44
N PRO A 363 -10.75 14.41 15.02
CA PRO A 363 -10.14 15.24 16.06
C PRO A 363 -9.72 14.47 17.32
N GLY A 364 -10.42 13.37 17.66
CA GLY A 364 -10.14 12.56 18.84
C GLY A 364 -8.88 11.70 18.77
N TYR A 365 -8.38 11.42 17.54
CA TYR A 365 -7.18 10.62 17.28
C TYR A 365 -6.48 11.07 15.99
N LYS A 366 -6.37 12.40 15.83
CA LYS A 366 -5.84 13.04 14.60
C LYS A 366 -4.40 12.67 14.28
N HIS A 367 -3.55 12.48 15.29
CA HIS A 367 -2.14 12.18 15.08
C HIS A 367 -1.94 10.73 14.68
N GLU A 368 -2.66 9.81 15.31
CA GLU A 368 -2.68 8.38 14.97
C GLU A 368 -3.22 8.19 13.55
N GLN A 369 -4.35 8.83 13.23
CA GLN A 369 -4.94 8.77 11.89
C GLN A 369 -4.00 9.34 10.82
N PHE A 370 -3.35 10.48 11.11
CA PHE A 370 -2.38 11.07 10.20
C PHE A 370 -1.19 10.13 9.96
N LEU A 371 -0.56 9.61 11.00
CA LEU A 371 0.61 8.73 10.89
C LEU A 371 0.29 7.46 10.09
N ALA A 372 -0.86 6.83 10.39
CA ALA A 372 -1.33 5.66 9.67
C ALA A 372 -1.51 5.96 8.17
N MET A 373 -2.25 7.03 7.85
CA MET A 373 -2.59 7.38 6.47
C MET A 373 -1.41 7.94 5.69
N TYR A 374 -0.62 8.83 6.29
CA TYR A 374 0.56 9.39 5.64
C TYR A 374 1.58 8.31 5.30
N GLY A 375 1.88 7.41 6.25
CA GLY A 375 2.79 6.29 5.99
C GLY A 375 2.29 5.33 4.91
N MET A 376 0.98 5.06 4.86
CA MET A 376 0.39 4.23 3.81
C MET A 376 0.42 4.94 2.44
N LEU A 377 0.11 6.24 2.40
CA LEU A 377 -0.06 7.02 1.16
C LEU A 377 1.24 7.62 0.61
N THR A 378 2.36 7.35 1.27
CA THR A 378 3.72 7.64 0.79
C THR A 378 4.59 6.39 0.65
N GLY A 379 4.07 5.24 1.11
CA GLY A 379 4.76 3.95 1.07
C GLY A 379 3.81 2.78 0.90
N THR A 380 3.55 2.07 2.00
CA THR A 380 2.62 0.94 2.05
C THR A 380 1.87 0.93 3.38
N ALA A 381 0.83 0.09 3.49
CA ALA A 381 0.14 -0.13 4.76
C ALA A 381 1.10 -0.52 5.89
N SER A 382 2.13 -1.31 5.60
CA SER A 382 3.17 -1.66 6.58
C SER A 382 3.92 -0.43 7.10
N THR A 383 4.23 0.54 6.24
CA THR A 383 4.87 1.80 6.65
C THR A 383 3.94 2.62 7.56
N GLY A 384 2.63 2.66 7.22
CA GLY A 384 1.61 3.28 8.07
C GLY A 384 1.54 2.64 9.46
N ILE A 385 1.59 1.32 9.53
CA ILE A 385 1.63 0.57 10.80
C ILE A 385 2.90 0.87 11.60
N ILE A 386 4.06 0.95 10.95
CA ILE A 386 5.34 1.26 11.62
C ILE A 386 5.26 2.64 12.28
N LEU A 387 4.78 3.66 11.56
CA LEU A 387 4.65 5.01 12.11
C LEU A 387 3.58 5.07 13.21
N LEU A 388 2.47 4.35 13.05
CA LEU A 388 1.39 4.32 14.03
C LEU A 388 1.84 3.68 15.36
N ARG A 389 2.67 2.64 15.33
CA ARG A 389 3.18 1.95 16.53
C ARG A 389 3.97 2.84 17.47
N GLU A 390 4.52 3.94 16.99
CA GLU A 390 5.23 4.90 17.83
C GLU A 390 4.31 5.62 18.85
N VAL A 391 3.00 5.70 18.53
CA VAL A 391 1.97 6.35 19.37
C VAL A 391 0.88 5.38 19.83
N ASP A 392 0.67 4.26 19.15
CA ASP A 392 -0.26 3.16 19.49
C ASP A 392 0.45 1.81 19.32
N PRO A 393 1.34 1.42 20.27
CA PRO A 393 2.16 0.21 20.15
C PRO A 393 1.35 -1.09 20.00
N GLU A 394 0.18 -1.15 20.64
CA GLU A 394 -0.69 -2.34 20.62
C GLU A 394 -1.65 -2.37 19.43
N LEU A 395 -1.70 -1.31 18.63
CA LEU A 395 -2.59 -1.15 17.47
C LEU A 395 -4.08 -1.39 17.80
N LYS A 396 -4.49 -1.02 19.01
CA LYS A 396 -5.88 -1.17 19.48
C LYS A 396 -6.75 0.04 19.16
N GLY A 397 -6.14 1.13 18.70
CA GLY A 397 -6.81 2.38 18.38
C GLY A 397 -7.69 2.29 17.12
N LYS A 398 -8.54 3.32 16.93
CA LYS A 398 -9.41 3.42 15.76
C LYS A 398 -8.62 3.58 14.45
N ALA A 399 -7.44 4.20 14.48
CA ALA A 399 -6.61 4.46 13.31
C ALA A 399 -6.11 3.16 12.67
N SER A 400 -5.68 2.17 13.46
CA SER A 400 -5.22 0.86 12.96
C SER A 400 -6.33 0.11 12.24
N ALA A 401 -7.53 0.09 12.84
CA ALA A 401 -8.68 -0.52 12.21
C ALA A 401 -9.13 0.24 10.95
N ASN A 402 -9.07 1.59 10.93
CA ASN A 402 -9.35 2.39 9.73
C ASN A 402 -8.40 2.03 8.58
N LEU A 403 -7.11 1.85 8.89
CA LEU A 403 -6.09 1.47 7.90
C LEU A 403 -6.42 0.15 7.20
N VAL A 404 -7.02 -0.80 7.92
CA VAL A 404 -7.39 -2.10 7.36
C VAL A 404 -8.72 -2.03 6.58
N TYR A 405 -9.77 -1.52 7.22
CA TYR A 405 -11.12 -1.57 6.65
C TYR A 405 -11.34 -0.57 5.50
N GLN A 406 -10.57 0.50 5.41
CA GLN A 406 -10.68 1.49 4.35
C GLN A 406 -10.34 0.94 2.95
N ASN A 407 -9.64 -0.20 2.86
CA ASN A 407 -9.22 -0.77 1.58
C ASN A 407 -10.41 -1.05 0.65
N LEU A 408 -11.52 -1.55 1.19
CA LEU A 408 -12.69 -1.86 0.38
C LEU A 408 -13.32 -0.60 -0.26
N PRO A 409 -13.71 0.44 0.51
CA PRO A 409 -14.22 1.68 -0.09
C PRO A 409 -13.18 2.40 -0.95
N ALA A 410 -11.90 2.36 -0.59
CA ALA A 410 -10.83 2.95 -1.41
C ALA A 410 -10.69 2.25 -2.76
N MET A 411 -10.80 0.92 -2.80
CA MET A 411 -10.73 0.16 -4.04
C MET A 411 -11.91 0.48 -4.96
N VAL A 412 -13.12 0.50 -4.43
CA VAL A 412 -14.33 0.80 -5.22
C VAL A 412 -14.28 2.22 -5.79
N LEU A 413 -13.92 3.21 -4.97
CA LEU A 413 -13.86 4.61 -5.38
C LEU A 413 -12.63 4.93 -6.24
N GLY A 414 -11.53 4.23 -6.04
CA GLY A 414 -10.28 4.40 -6.80
C GLY A 414 -10.28 3.67 -8.14
N PHE A 415 -11.20 2.71 -8.34
CA PHE A 415 -11.28 1.93 -9.56
C PHE A 415 -11.31 2.75 -10.87
N PRO A 416 -12.11 3.84 -10.98
CA PRO A 416 -12.12 4.67 -12.19
C PRO A 416 -10.76 5.29 -12.51
N MET A 417 -9.95 5.64 -11.51
CA MET A 417 -8.62 6.20 -11.72
C MET A 417 -7.69 5.24 -12.45
N MET A 418 -7.84 3.93 -12.24
CA MET A 418 -7.00 2.92 -12.89
C MET A 418 -7.14 2.92 -14.41
N PHE A 419 -8.31 3.29 -14.93
CA PHE A 419 -8.53 3.46 -16.37
C PHE A 419 -8.02 4.79 -16.91
N LEU A 420 -7.96 5.83 -16.05
CA LEU A 420 -7.44 7.13 -16.45
C LEU A 420 -5.91 7.07 -16.66
N VAL A 421 -5.19 6.27 -15.87
CA VAL A 421 -3.72 6.18 -15.95
C VAL A 421 -3.23 5.77 -17.34
N PRO A 422 -3.68 4.65 -17.95
CA PRO A 422 -3.23 4.27 -19.30
C PRO A 422 -3.80 5.17 -20.40
N TYR A 423 -4.84 5.95 -20.10
CA TYR A 423 -5.41 6.92 -21.05
C TYR A 423 -4.67 8.28 -21.01
N ALA A 424 -4.01 8.59 -19.91
CA ALA A 424 -3.34 9.89 -19.70
C ALA A 424 -2.31 10.26 -20.79
N PRO A 425 -1.48 9.35 -21.34
CA PRO A 425 -0.57 9.68 -22.43
C PRO A 425 -1.25 10.16 -23.71
N LYS A 426 -2.48 9.69 -23.99
CA LYS A 426 -3.25 10.08 -25.19
C LYS A 426 -3.84 11.48 -25.05
N ASN A 427 -4.33 11.85 -23.88
CA ASN A 427 -4.99 13.13 -23.60
C ASN A 427 -4.62 13.68 -22.22
N PRO A 428 -3.38 14.17 -22.02
CA PRO A 428 -2.90 14.57 -20.69
C PRO A 428 -3.70 15.71 -20.06
N TYR A 429 -4.12 16.71 -20.84
CA TYR A 429 -4.89 17.85 -20.33
C TYR A 429 -6.31 17.47 -19.91
N LEU A 430 -6.97 16.57 -20.66
CA LEU A 430 -8.29 16.06 -20.29
C LEU A 430 -8.21 15.27 -18.98
N VAL A 431 -7.21 14.38 -18.85
CA VAL A 431 -7.01 13.60 -17.63
C VAL A 431 -6.68 14.51 -16.46
N LEU A 432 -5.85 15.53 -16.65
CA LEU A 432 -5.57 16.55 -15.63
C LEU A 432 -6.86 17.20 -15.11
N GLY A 433 -7.75 17.61 -16.03
CA GLY A 433 -9.07 18.17 -15.69
C GLY A 433 -9.96 17.19 -14.93
N ILE A 434 -9.99 15.92 -15.33
CA ILE A 434 -10.77 14.87 -14.64
C ILE A 434 -10.22 14.62 -13.22
N LEU A 435 -8.89 14.57 -13.05
CA LEU A 435 -8.24 14.41 -11.74
C LEU A 435 -8.59 15.57 -10.80
N ALA A 436 -8.55 16.81 -11.31
CA ALA A 436 -8.93 18.01 -10.54
C ALA A 436 -10.42 17.97 -10.14
N ALA A 437 -11.31 17.71 -11.08
CA ALA A 437 -12.75 17.62 -10.84
C ALA A 437 -13.09 16.49 -9.84
N GLY A 438 -12.50 15.31 -10.02
CA GLY A 438 -12.64 14.17 -9.11
C GLY A 438 -12.17 14.49 -7.70
N PHE A 439 -11.02 15.16 -7.57
CA PHE A 439 -10.51 15.64 -6.27
C PHE A 439 -11.51 16.58 -5.59
N VAL A 440 -12.04 17.58 -6.30
CA VAL A 440 -13.02 18.51 -5.75
C VAL A 440 -14.30 17.79 -5.33
N ILE A 441 -14.86 16.93 -6.19
CA ILE A 441 -16.09 16.17 -5.90
C ILE A 441 -15.90 15.28 -4.66
N LEU A 442 -14.82 14.50 -4.58
CA LEU A 442 -14.57 13.65 -3.43
C LEU A 442 -14.35 14.45 -2.15
N ASN A 443 -13.74 15.63 -2.22
CA ASN A 443 -13.59 16.49 -1.04
C ASN A 443 -14.93 17.09 -0.60
N ILE A 444 -15.83 17.46 -1.50
CA ILE A 444 -17.19 17.88 -1.13
C ILE A 444 -17.91 16.75 -0.38
N VAL A 445 -17.81 15.51 -0.88
CA VAL A 445 -18.38 14.33 -0.22
C VAL A 445 -17.68 14.05 1.12
N LEU A 446 -16.36 14.16 1.19
CA LEU A 446 -15.56 13.94 2.38
C LEU A 446 -15.96 14.92 3.52
N PHE A 447 -16.05 16.20 3.19
CA PHE A 447 -16.39 17.27 4.15
C PHE A 447 -17.88 17.57 4.27
N ARG A 448 -18.76 16.68 3.74
CA ARG A 448 -20.22 16.85 3.75
C ARG A 448 -20.79 17.15 5.14
N SER A 449 -20.25 16.53 6.19
CA SER A 449 -20.71 16.77 7.58
C SER A 449 -20.35 18.15 8.11
N LEU A 450 -19.31 18.80 7.56
CA LEU A 450 -18.89 20.15 7.92
C LEU A 450 -19.61 21.20 7.05
N ILE A 451 -19.86 20.88 5.77
CA ILE A 451 -20.50 21.77 4.80
C ILE A 451 -22.01 21.85 5.09
N PHE A 452 -22.65 20.68 5.24
CA PHE A 452 -24.10 20.57 5.47
C PHE A 452 -24.40 20.35 6.95
N LYS A 453 -23.93 21.24 7.85
CA LYS A 453 -24.26 21.21 9.27
C LYS A 453 -25.79 21.26 9.46
N ARG A 454 -26.44 20.11 9.69
CA ARG A 454 -27.76 20.12 10.31
C ARG A 454 -27.61 20.71 11.71
N LYS A 455 -28.30 21.87 12.00
CA LYS A 455 -28.46 22.38 13.38
C LYS A 455 -28.98 21.19 14.21
N LYS A 456 -28.23 20.78 15.23
CA LYS A 456 -28.78 19.88 16.24
C LYS A 456 -30.03 20.55 16.77
N PRO A 457 -31.20 19.84 16.89
CA PRO A 457 -32.33 20.40 17.64
C PRO A 457 -31.82 20.80 19.02
N ALA A 458 -32.22 21.94 19.49
CA ALA A 458 -31.94 22.39 20.85
C ALA A 458 -32.38 21.28 21.82
N PRO A 459 -31.62 21.00 22.90
CA PRO A 459 -32.08 20.06 23.90
C PRO A 459 -33.47 20.48 24.36
N GLN A 460 -34.46 19.65 24.13
CA GLN A 460 -35.79 19.84 24.73
C GLN A 460 -35.57 19.82 26.23
N ASN A 461 -35.79 20.97 26.88
CA ASN A 461 -35.93 21.05 28.31
C ASN A 461 -36.97 19.98 28.71
N GLN A 462 -36.49 18.94 29.38
CA GLN A 462 -37.40 18.07 30.12
C GLN A 462 -38.09 19.00 31.13
N SER A 463 -39.31 19.31 30.80
CA SER A 463 -40.26 19.99 31.68
C SER A 463 -40.30 19.24 33.02
N GLN A 464 -39.98 19.97 34.06
CA GLN A 464 -40.18 19.59 35.43
C GLN A 464 -41.51 18.88 35.57
N THR A 465 -41.50 17.63 36.05
CA THR A 465 -42.66 16.94 36.58
C THR A 465 -43.16 17.76 37.78
N PRO A 466 -44.47 18.04 37.88
CA PRO A 466 -45.04 18.70 39.07
C PRO A 466 -44.85 17.82 40.30
N ASP A 467 -44.36 18.41 41.37
CA ASP A 467 -44.32 17.82 42.70
C ASP A 467 -45.68 17.17 43.04
N ASP A 468 -45.68 15.87 43.30
CA ASP A 468 -46.81 15.12 43.86
C ASP A 468 -46.79 15.30 45.38
N PRO A 469 -47.81 15.96 46.00
CA PRO A 469 -47.83 16.24 47.42
C PRO A 469 -48.18 15.01 48.32
N ALA A 470 -48.24 13.77 47.78
CA ALA A 470 -48.76 12.62 48.50
C ALA A 470 -47.73 11.76 49.28
N ALA A 471 -46.42 12.12 49.28
CA ALA A 471 -45.39 11.32 49.94
C ALA A 471 -44.88 11.88 51.29
N LYS A 472 -45.69 12.64 52.01
CA LYS A 472 -45.41 13.08 53.41
C LYS A 472 -46.46 12.63 54.40
N ALA A 473 -46.70 11.36 54.57
CA ALA A 473 -47.47 10.83 55.69
C ALA A 473 -47.21 9.33 55.87
N GLU A 474 -46.01 8.91 56.31
CA GLU A 474 -45.78 7.61 56.94
C GLU A 474 -44.34 7.51 57.43
N THR A 475 -44.01 8.32 58.47
CA THR A 475 -42.93 8.01 59.42
C THR A 475 -43.23 8.67 60.75
N THR A 476 -44.25 8.14 61.44
CA THR A 476 -44.37 8.25 62.90
C THR A 476 -45.29 7.12 63.37
N LYS A 477 -44.70 5.97 63.64
CA LYS A 477 -45.05 5.14 64.80
C LYS A 477 -43.98 4.05 64.92
#